data_9dc1b2eda69e9e6bd997b1496a86bbe3
#
_entry.id   9dc1b2eda69e9e6bd997b1496a86bbe3
#
_cell.length_a   1.000
_cell.length_b   1.000
_cell.length_c   1.000
_cell.angle_alpha   90.00
_cell.angle_beta   90.00
_cell.angle_gamma   90.00
#
_symmetry.space_group_name_H-M   'P 1'
#
loop_
_entity.id
_entity.type
_entity.pdbx_description
1 polymer ?
#
loop_
_entity_poly.entity_id
_entity_poly.type
_entity_poly.pdbx_seq_one_letter_code
_entity_poly.pdbx_strand_id
1 'polypeptide(L)' 'MEYEIRYDPDADVLSIILRDKGELSHAEECGDFVIHVDKEGRPLLIEVLRARDVVKEIAGTLSPPLHQEDISSK' A
#
# COMPACT_ATOMS: atom_id res chain seq x y z
N MET A 1 -4.48 9.24 12.89
CA MET A 1 -3.30 8.47 12.54
C MET A 1 -2.64 9.07 11.32
N GLU A 2 -1.36 9.24 11.38
CA GLU A 2 -0.63 9.84 10.27
C GLU A 2 0.31 8.82 9.65
N TYR A 3 0.38 8.85 8.35
CA TYR A 3 1.32 8.04 7.62
C TYR A 3 1.79 8.83 6.41
N GLU A 4 2.88 8.37 5.82
CA GLU A 4 3.49 9.06 4.69
C GLU A 4 3.55 8.10 3.52
N ILE A 5 3.26 8.60 2.32
CA ILE A 5 3.30 7.80 1.11
C ILE A 5 4.36 8.37 0.20
N ARG A 6 5.24 7.51 -0.30
CA ARG A 6 6.28 7.90 -1.24
C ARG A 6 6.27 6.94 -2.42
N TYR A 7 6.60 7.47 -3.57
CA TYR A 7 6.65 6.65 -4.78
C TYR A 7 7.97 6.88 -5.50
N ASP A 8 8.62 5.77 -5.86
CA ASP A 8 9.84 5.78 -6.66
C ASP A 8 9.47 5.33 -8.07
N PRO A 9 9.40 6.27 -9.03
CA PRO A 9 8.97 5.90 -10.39
C PRO A 9 10.00 5.06 -11.14
N ASP A 10 11.26 5.14 -10.78
CA ASP A 10 12.30 4.36 -11.45
C ASP A 10 12.19 2.89 -11.08
N ALA A 11 11.95 2.61 -9.82
CA ALA A 11 11.80 1.24 -9.34
C ALA A 11 10.37 0.76 -9.39
N ASP A 12 9.42 1.67 -9.56
CA ASP A 12 7.99 1.37 -9.51
C ASP A 12 7.61 0.77 -8.15
N VAL A 13 8.08 1.42 -7.08
CA VAL A 13 7.82 0.99 -5.71
C VAL A 13 7.09 2.09 -4.97
N LEU A 14 5.97 1.74 -4.39
CA LEU A 14 5.20 2.63 -3.53
C LEU A 14 5.48 2.26 -2.08
N SER A 15 5.87 3.25 -1.28
CA SER A 15 6.18 3.02 0.14
C SER A 15 5.14 3.72 1.00
N ILE A 16 4.56 2.96 1.93
CA ILE A 16 3.61 3.50 2.89
C ILE A 16 4.27 3.42 4.26
N ILE A 17 4.68 4.57 4.78
CA ILE A 17 5.39 4.64 6.04
C ILE A 17 4.37 4.85 7.15
N LEU A 18 4.18 3.83 7.98
CA LEU A 18 3.17 3.84 9.02
C LEU A 18 3.71 4.38 10.33
N ARG A 19 4.99 4.11 10.58
CA ARG A 19 5.67 4.58 11.79
C ARG A 19 7.10 4.93 11.40
N ASP A 20 7.57 6.08 11.85
CA ASP A 20 8.95 6.47 11.63
C ASP A 20 9.85 6.08 12.79
N LYS A 21 9.27 5.48 13.82
CA LYS A 21 10.00 5.05 15.01
C LYS A 21 9.68 3.60 15.28
N GLY A 22 10.65 2.92 15.83
CA GLY A 22 10.50 1.53 16.14
C GLY A 22 11.74 0.79 15.71
N GLU A 23 11.90 -0.38 16.25
CA GLU A 23 13.07 -1.20 15.99
C GLU A 23 12.68 -2.29 15.02
N LEU A 24 13.28 -2.28 13.83
CA LEU A 24 12.97 -3.27 12.80
C LEU A 24 13.35 -4.66 13.28
N SER A 25 12.42 -5.57 13.19
CA SER A 25 12.66 -6.98 13.48
C SER A 25 12.95 -7.73 12.19
N HIS A 26 12.00 -7.70 11.28
CA HIS A 26 12.15 -8.44 10.03
C HIS A 26 11.16 -7.89 9.01
N ALA A 27 11.32 -8.36 7.77
CA ALA A 27 10.39 -8.03 6.70
C ALA A 27 9.73 -9.32 6.21
N GLU A 28 8.46 -9.23 5.91
CA GLU A 28 7.69 -10.34 5.37
C GLU A 28 7.26 -10.01 3.96
N GLU A 29 7.44 -10.96 3.06
CA GLU A 29 7.06 -10.77 1.66
C GLU A 29 5.81 -11.56 1.35
N CYS A 30 4.89 -10.91 0.68
CA CYS A 30 3.66 -11.54 0.26
C CYS A 30 3.30 -11.01 -1.12
N GLY A 31 3.65 -11.78 -2.16
CA GLY A 31 3.45 -11.32 -3.52
C GLY A 31 4.24 -10.06 -3.80
N ASP A 32 3.54 -9.01 -4.18
CA ASP A 32 4.16 -7.73 -4.48
C ASP A 32 4.26 -6.82 -3.26
N PHE A 33 3.95 -7.35 -2.08
CA PHE A 33 3.98 -6.57 -0.84
C PHE A 33 5.15 -7.00 0.02
N VAL A 34 5.86 -6.02 0.57
CA VAL A 34 6.90 -6.27 1.56
C VAL A 34 6.52 -5.48 2.80
N ILE A 35 6.30 -6.18 3.90
CA ILE A 35 5.84 -5.56 5.14
C ILE A 35 6.97 -5.63 6.16
N HIS A 36 7.45 -4.46 6.59
CA HIS A 36 8.50 -4.36 7.61
C HIS A 36 7.83 -4.22 8.97
N VAL A 37 8.18 -5.10 9.90
CA VAL A 37 7.55 -5.11 11.21
C VAL A 37 8.58 -4.88 12.30
N ASP A 38 8.11 -4.30 13.40
CA ASP A 38 8.99 -4.06 14.55
C ASP A 38 9.02 -5.29 15.45
N LYS A 39 9.75 -5.17 16.56
CA LYS A 39 9.94 -6.30 17.46
C LYS A 39 8.67 -6.70 18.19
N GLU A 40 7.66 -5.86 18.15
CA GLU A 40 6.37 -6.17 18.76
C GLU A 40 5.35 -6.64 17.74
N GLY A 41 5.80 -6.86 16.50
CA GLY A 41 4.92 -7.35 15.47
C GLY A 41 4.07 -6.30 14.80
N ARG A 42 4.36 -5.02 15.02
CA ARG A 42 3.58 -3.93 14.42
C ARG A 42 4.20 -3.52 13.09
N PRO A 43 3.40 -3.22 12.09
CA PRO A 43 3.95 -2.79 10.81
C PRO A 43 4.54 -1.39 10.89
N LEU A 44 5.74 -1.25 10.33
CA LEU A 44 6.43 0.04 10.25
C LEU A 44 6.29 0.64 8.88
N LEU A 45 6.39 -0.20 7.85
CA LEU A 45 6.49 0.25 6.48
C LEU A 45 5.97 -0.85 5.57
N ILE A 46 5.18 -0.47 4.59
CA ILE A 46 4.72 -1.39 3.57
C ILE A 46 5.26 -0.90 2.23
N GLU A 47 5.93 -1.79 1.52
CA GLU A 47 6.39 -1.49 0.17
C GLU A 47 5.57 -2.29 -0.82
N VAL A 48 5.10 -1.60 -1.86
CA VAL A 48 4.32 -2.23 -2.92
C VAL A 48 5.20 -2.24 -4.17
N LEU A 49 5.61 -3.43 -4.56
CA LEU A 49 6.41 -3.62 -5.76
C LEU A 49 5.48 -3.67 -6.96
N ARG A 50 5.99 -3.29 -8.13
CA ARG A 50 5.17 -3.17 -9.33
C ARG A 50 3.92 -2.35 -9.05
N ALA A 51 4.14 -1.18 -8.44
CA ALA A 51 3.07 -0.41 -7.85
C ALA A 51 2.02 0.03 -8.87
N ARG A 52 2.43 0.33 -10.11
CA ARG A 52 1.46 0.75 -11.12
C ARG A 52 0.40 -0.31 -11.37
N ASP A 53 0.84 -1.57 -11.46
CA ASP A 53 -0.09 -2.67 -11.71
C ASP A 53 -0.97 -2.93 -10.50
N VAL A 54 -0.37 -2.95 -9.30
CA VAL A 54 -1.12 -3.23 -8.09
C VAL A 54 -2.17 -2.15 -7.83
N VAL A 55 -1.79 -0.88 -8.01
CA VAL A 55 -2.71 0.21 -7.78
C VAL A 55 -3.86 0.18 -8.77
N LYS A 56 -3.57 -0.19 -10.03
CA LYS A 56 -4.64 -0.34 -11.02
C LYS A 56 -5.65 -1.39 -10.60
N GLU A 57 -5.17 -2.51 -10.07
CA GLU A 57 -6.07 -3.56 -9.63
C GLU A 57 -6.91 -3.11 -8.45
N ILE A 58 -6.28 -2.44 -7.48
CA ILE A 58 -7.00 -1.96 -6.32
C ILE A 58 -8.03 -0.92 -6.74
N ALA A 59 -7.64 0.00 -7.61
CA ALA A 59 -8.55 1.05 -8.06
C ALA A 59 -9.74 0.44 -8.81
N GLY A 60 -9.48 -0.57 -9.62
CA GLY A 60 -10.55 -1.25 -10.33
C GLY A 60 -11.53 -1.94 -9.40
N THR A 61 -11.02 -2.46 -8.28
CA THR A 61 -11.86 -3.13 -7.29
C THR A 61 -12.68 -2.13 -6.48
N LEU A 62 -12.06 -0.99 -6.14
CA LEU A 62 -12.70 0.00 -5.28
C LEU A 62 -13.64 0.91 -6.04
N SER A 63 -13.42 1.08 -7.34
CA SER A 63 -14.27 1.95 -8.15
C SER A 63 -15.55 1.21 -8.48
N PRO A 64 -16.69 1.63 -7.94
CA PRO A 64 -17.93 0.98 -8.33
C PRO A 64 -18.16 1.23 -9.81
N PRO A 65 -18.80 0.35 -10.42
CA PRO A 65 -19.11 0.55 -11.82
C PRO A 65 -19.92 1.77 -12.00
N LEU A 66 -19.90 2.74 -12.35
CA LEU A 66 -20.16 3.97 -12.13
C LEU A 66 -21.17 4.29 -12.71
N HIS A 67 -20.61 3.44 -11.93
CA HIS A 67 -21.10 3.55 -12.04
C HIS A 67 -21.68 3.57 -11.96
N GLN A 68 -22.00 3.67 -11.99
CA GLN A 68 -22.50 3.55 -11.73
C GLN A 68 -22.94 3.95 -11.05
N GLU A 69 -23.23 4.28 -11.13
CA GLU A 69 -23.68 4.51 -10.51
C GLU A 69 -23.94 4.93 -9.98
N ASP A 70 -24.24 5.03 -10.33
CA ASP A 70 -24.60 5.30 -9.75
C ASP A 70 -24.89 5.72 -9.32
N ILE A 71 -25.23 5.87 -9.73
CA ILE A 71 -25.63 6.10 -9.31
C ILE A 71 -26.01 6.48 -8.82
N SER A 72 -26.24 6.47 -9.15
CA SER A 72 -26.67 6.60 -8.74
C SER A 72 -26.89 6.94 -8.22
N SER A 73 -27.18 6.94 -8.69
CA SER A 73 -27.50 7.09 -8.31
C SER A 73 -27.66 7.31 -7.81
N LYS A 74 -27.92 7.38 -8.20
CA LYS A 74 -28.28 7.44 -7.88
C LYS A 74 -28.36 7.58 -7.29
#